data_0599386b993cb0688f55c10b33904514
#
_entry.id   0599386b993cb0688f55c10b33904514
#
_cell.length_a   1.000
_cell.length_b   1.000
_cell.length_c   1.000
_cell.angle_alpha   90.00
_cell.angle_beta   90.00
_cell.angle_gamma   90.00
#
_symmetry.space_group_name_H-M   'P 1'
#
loop_
_entity.id
_entity.type
_entity.pdbx_description
1 polymer ?
#
loop_
_entity_poly.entity_id
_entity_poly.type
_entity_poly.pdbx_seq_one_letter_code
_entity_poly.pdbx_strand_id
1 'polypeptide(L)'
;RSQVAQEIIEKCLPFAGKSVRIGITGVPGAGKSTSIDSFGMHLINQGRKLAVLAIDPSSERSKGSILGDKTRMEALSREKNAFIRPSPSAGSLGGVARKTRETIVLCEAAGFDTVFVETVGVGQSETAVHSMVDFFLLIQLAGTGDELQGIKRGIMEMADGIIINKAD
;
A
#
# COMPACT_ATOMS: atom_id res chain seq x y z
N ARG A 1 11.11 15.58 -14.04
CA ARG A 1 11.51 15.71 -12.63
C ARG A 1 12.11 17.09 -12.43
N SER A 2 11.75 17.78 -11.35
CA SER A 2 12.53 18.95 -10.96
C SER A 2 13.86 18.47 -10.35
N GLN A 3 14.95 19.17 -10.62
CA GLN A 3 16.28 18.89 -10.08
C GLN A 3 16.24 18.84 -8.54
N VAL A 4 15.49 19.75 -7.93
CA VAL A 4 15.27 19.82 -6.48
C VAL A 4 14.69 18.52 -5.88
N ALA A 5 13.70 17.92 -6.55
CA ALA A 5 13.10 16.66 -6.08
C ALA A 5 14.11 15.50 -6.12
N GLN A 6 14.97 15.47 -7.11
CA GLN A 6 16.02 14.46 -7.21
C GLN A 6 17.07 14.62 -6.11
N GLU A 7 17.53 15.84 -5.87
CA GLU A 7 18.49 16.16 -4.81
C GLU A 7 17.94 15.78 -3.40
N ILE A 8 16.63 16.01 -3.16
CA ILE A 8 15.99 15.61 -1.90
C ILE A 8 16.04 14.10 -1.73
N ILE A 9 15.65 13.33 -2.77
CA ILE A 9 15.68 11.87 -2.72
C ILE A 9 17.11 11.36 -2.48
N GLU A 10 18.10 11.88 -3.17
CA GLU A 10 19.51 11.50 -3.01
C GLU A 10 20.00 11.72 -1.57
N LYS A 11 19.63 12.85 -0.96
CA LYS A 11 19.97 13.14 0.45
C LYS A 11 19.24 12.22 1.44
N CYS A 12 18.08 11.67 1.08
CA CYS A 12 17.32 10.74 1.92
C CYS A 12 17.81 9.28 1.83
N LEU A 13 18.47 8.89 0.74
CA LEU A 13 18.92 7.51 0.52
C LEU A 13 19.75 6.92 1.68
N PRO A 14 20.70 7.63 2.31
CA PRO A 14 21.48 7.08 3.42
C PRO A 14 20.64 6.69 4.65
N PHE A 15 19.44 7.24 4.77
CA PHE A 15 18.52 7.02 5.89
C PHE A 15 17.40 6.01 5.57
N ALA A 16 17.34 5.54 4.31
CA ALA A 16 16.34 4.58 3.83
C ALA A 16 16.77 3.12 4.06
N GLY A 17 15.85 2.17 3.75
CA GLY A 17 16.13 0.73 3.76
C GLY A 17 16.05 0.06 5.13
N LYS A 18 15.45 0.72 6.14
CA LYS A 18 15.34 0.21 7.51
C LYS A 18 13.90 -0.18 7.92
N SER A 19 12.93 0.04 7.05
CA SER A 19 11.54 -0.31 7.34
C SER A 19 11.21 -1.75 6.92
N VAL A 20 10.19 -2.32 7.55
CA VAL A 20 9.49 -3.50 7.04
C VAL A 20 8.44 -3.01 6.05
N ARG A 21 8.48 -3.53 4.81
CA ARG A 21 7.58 -3.15 3.72
C ARG A 21 6.63 -4.29 3.41
N ILE A 22 5.33 -4.03 3.51
CA ILE A 22 4.28 -5.03 3.27
C ILE A 22 3.38 -4.54 2.13
N GLY A 23 3.36 -5.28 1.03
CA GLY A 23 2.39 -5.11 -0.04
C GLY A 23 1.07 -5.76 0.35
N ILE A 24 -0.06 -5.07 0.15
CA ILE A 24 -1.39 -5.58 0.47
C ILE A 24 -2.26 -5.49 -0.77
N THR A 25 -2.75 -6.63 -1.22
CA THR A 25 -3.64 -6.75 -2.38
C THR A 25 -4.88 -7.57 -2.04
N GLY A 26 -5.83 -7.60 -2.93
CA GLY A 26 -7.10 -8.34 -2.80
C GLY A 26 -8.21 -7.68 -3.61
N VAL A 27 -9.26 -8.42 -3.91
CA VAL A 27 -10.41 -7.90 -4.68
C VAL A 27 -11.07 -6.70 -3.99
N PRO A 28 -11.72 -5.82 -4.74
CA PRO A 28 -12.59 -4.81 -4.16
C PRO A 28 -13.62 -5.44 -3.21
N GLY A 29 -13.81 -4.87 -2.03
CA GLY A 29 -14.73 -5.41 -1.02
C GLY A 29 -14.14 -6.50 -0.12
N ALA A 30 -12.92 -6.98 -0.35
CA ALA A 30 -12.26 -7.97 0.52
C ALA A 30 -11.97 -7.48 1.95
N GLY A 31 -12.14 -6.19 2.22
CA GLY A 31 -11.90 -5.61 3.55
C GLY A 31 -10.47 -5.15 3.76
N LYS A 32 -9.71 -4.87 2.69
CA LYS A 32 -8.31 -4.39 2.77
C LYS A 32 -8.16 -3.19 3.70
N SER A 33 -8.92 -2.13 3.47
CA SER A 33 -8.80 -0.89 4.26
C SER A 33 -9.13 -1.11 5.73
N THR A 34 -10.14 -1.96 6.05
CA THR A 34 -10.48 -2.34 7.43
C THR A 34 -9.35 -3.13 8.08
N SER A 35 -8.76 -4.08 7.34
CA SER A 35 -7.63 -4.86 7.82
C SER A 35 -6.39 -3.99 8.04
N ILE A 36 -6.13 -3.04 7.14
CA ILE A 36 -5.04 -2.06 7.26
C ILE A 36 -5.25 -1.18 8.49
N ASP A 37 -6.47 -0.68 8.72
CA ASP A 37 -6.81 0.16 9.87
C ASP A 37 -6.56 -0.60 11.18
N SER A 38 -7.11 -1.82 11.32
CA SER A 38 -6.97 -2.64 12.52
C SER A 38 -5.51 -3.08 12.77
N PHE A 39 -4.83 -3.57 11.75
CA PHE A 39 -3.44 -4.00 11.86
C PHE A 39 -2.51 -2.80 12.08
N GLY A 40 -2.76 -1.69 11.39
CA GLY A 40 -2.03 -0.45 11.59
C GLY A 40 -2.16 0.08 13.02
N MET A 41 -3.36 0.11 13.59
CA MET A 41 -3.58 0.50 14.98
C MET A 41 -2.86 -0.43 15.97
N HIS A 42 -2.83 -1.73 15.70
CA HIS A 42 -2.05 -2.65 16.49
C HIS A 42 -0.55 -2.31 16.51
N LEU A 43 0.03 -1.97 15.36
CA LEU A 43 1.44 -1.55 15.24
C LEU A 43 1.69 -0.21 15.95
N ILE A 44 0.80 0.77 15.78
CA ILE A 44 0.89 2.07 16.46
C ILE A 44 0.87 1.90 17.98
N ASN A 45 0.00 1.04 18.50
CA ASN A 45 -0.07 0.72 19.94
C ASN A 45 1.20 0.04 20.48
N GLN A 46 1.98 -0.59 19.61
CA GLN A 46 3.31 -1.13 19.93
C GLN A 46 4.44 -0.09 19.80
N GLY A 47 4.12 1.19 19.55
CA GLY A 47 5.09 2.27 19.39
C GLY A 47 5.73 2.37 18.01
N ARG A 48 5.20 1.66 16.99
CA ARG A 48 5.66 1.74 15.61
C ARG A 48 5.18 3.00 14.92
N LYS A 49 5.91 3.40 13.88
CA LYS A 49 5.52 4.48 12.95
C LYS A 49 5.18 3.88 11.60
N LEU A 50 3.94 4.02 11.19
CA LEU A 50 3.39 3.38 9.99
C LEU A 50 3.10 4.40 8.88
N ALA A 51 3.61 4.13 7.67
CA ALA A 51 3.18 4.79 6.45
C ALA A 51 2.30 3.85 5.61
N VAL A 52 1.17 4.33 5.13
CA VAL A 52 0.27 3.61 4.20
C VAL A 52 0.23 4.34 2.87
N LEU A 53 0.69 3.68 1.82
CA LEU A 53 0.74 4.19 0.46
C LEU A 53 -0.28 3.42 -0.38
N ALA A 54 -1.40 4.06 -0.72
CA ALA A 54 -2.43 3.46 -1.56
C ALA A 54 -2.17 3.77 -3.03
N ILE A 55 -2.05 2.74 -3.87
CA ILE A 55 -1.88 2.87 -5.32
C ILE A 55 -3.24 2.65 -5.98
N ASP A 56 -3.88 3.74 -6.42
CA ASP A 56 -5.14 3.69 -7.13
C ASP A 56 -4.96 4.15 -8.59
N PRO A 57 -5.08 3.23 -9.57
CA PRO A 57 -4.99 3.58 -10.99
C PRO A 57 -6.13 4.49 -11.47
N SER A 58 -7.24 4.61 -10.74
CA SER A 58 -8.39 5.44 -11.10
C SER A 58 -8.32 6.87 -10.59
N SER A 59 -7.36 7.21 -9.73
CA SER A 59 -7.30 8.49 -9.01
C SER A 59 -7.05 9.73 -9.89
N GLU A 60 -6.67 9.56 -11.15
CA GLU A 60 -6.59 10.68 -12.11
C GLU A 60 -7.96 11.24 -12.51
N ARG A 61 -9.01 10.44 -12.45
CA ARG A 61 -10.37 10.85 -12.85
C ARG A 61 -11.22 11.46 -11.73
N SER A 62 -10.85 11.21 -10.49
CA SER A 62 -11.58 11.74 -9.34
C SER A 62 -10.64 12.49 -8.40
N LYS A 63 -10.71 13.83 -8.42
CA LYS A 63 -10.09 14.69 -7.38
C LYS A 63 -10.60 14.39 -5.95
N GLY A 64 -11.45 13.36 -5.78
CA GLY A 64 -12.10 12.94 -4.54
C GLY A 64 -11.47 11.73 -3.83
N SER A 65 -10.50 11.04 -4.44
CA SER A 65 -9.92 9.80 -3.87
C SER A 65 -9.11 10.03 -2.58
N ILE A 66 -8.50 11.21 -2.42
CA ILE A 66 -7.71 11.55 -1.21
C ILE A 66 -8.55 11.53 0.07
N LEU A 67 -9.82 11.94 -0.01
CA LEU A 67 -10.75 11.91 1.11
C LEU A 67 -11.30 10.49 1.36
N GLY A 68 -11.51 9.70 0.29
CA GLY A 68 -12.05 8.35 0.37
C GLY A 68 -11.18 7.36 1.14
N ASP A 69 -9.85 7.43 0.97
CA ASP A 69 -8.92 6.50 1.65
C ASP A 69 -8.75 6.86 3.13
N LYS A 70 -8.74 8.16 3.47
CA LYS A 70 -8.72 8.59 4.88
C LYS A 70 -10.01 8.26 5.61
N THR A 71 -11.16 8.31 4.96
CA THR A 71 -12.45 7.95 5.55
C THR A 71 -12.63 6.45 5.73
N ARG A 72 -11.88 5.62 5.00
CA ARG A 72 -11.89 4.15 5.15
C ARG A 72 -10.97 3.65 6.26
N MET A 73 -10.01 4.45 6.71
CA MET A 73 -9.04 4.14 7.76
C MET A 73 -9.17 5.20 8.85
N GLU A 74 -10.36 5.26 9.49
CA GLU A 74 -10.71 6.35 10.41
C GLU A 74 -9.84 6.40 11.66
N ALA A 75 -9.57 5.26 12.28
CA ALA A 75 -8.76 5.19 13.48
C ALA A 75 -7.31 5.60 13.16
N LEU A 76 -6.73 4.98 12.15
CA LEU A 76 -5.34 5.21 11.75
C LEU A 76 -5.10 6.65 11.28
N SER A 77 -6.08 7.27 10.60
CA SER A 77 -5.95 8.63 10.07
C SER A 77 -5.83 9.72 11.15
N ARG A 78 -6.19 9.41 12.38
CA ARG A 78 -6.12 10.31 13.55
C ARG A 78 -4.80 10.18 14.32
N GLU A 79 -4.01 9.16 14.02
CA GLU A 79 -2.78 8.85 14.74
C GLU A 79 -1.59 9.69 14.24
N LYS A 80 -0.84 10.28 15.19
CA LYS A 80 0.35 11.08 14.87
C LYS A 80 1.49 10.25 14.28
N ASN A 81 1.55 8.97 14.63
CA ASN A 81 2.56 8.03 14.15
C ASN A 81 2.12 7.31 12.87
N ALA A 82 0.98 7.69 12.27
CA ALA A 82 0.50 7.17 11.01
C ALA A 82 0.56 8.24 9.91
N PHE A 83 0.98 7.84 8.72
CA PHE A 83 0.97 8.66 7.52
C PHE A 83 0.25 7.91 6.41
N ILE A 84 -0.88 8.45 5.96
CA ILE A 84 -1.68 7.84 4.88
C ILE A 84 -1.60 8.74 3.65
N ARG A 85 -1.12 8.19 2.55
CA ARG A 85 -1.00 8.90 1.27
C ARG A 85 -1.56 8.07 0.12
N PRO A 86 -2.58 8.54 -0.58
CA PRO A 86 -2.94 8.02 -1.88
C PRO A 86 -1.82 8.39 -2.88
N SER A 87 -1.38 7.43 -3.67
CA SER A 87 -0.44 7.63 -4.77
C SER A 87 -1.22 7.62 -6.07
N PRO A 88 -1.39 8.78 -6.74
CA PRO A 88 -2.04 8.81 -8.04
C PRO A 88 -1.21 8.01 -9.04
N SER A 89 -1.85 7.09 -9.73
CA SER A 89 -1.25 6.37 -10.85
C SER A 89 -1.28 7.26 -12.11
N ALA A 90 -0.43 8.29 -12.16
CA ALA A 90 -0.32 9.12 -13.35
C ALA A 90 0.23 8.30 -14.53
N GLY A 91 -0.65 7.83 -15.38
CA GLY A 91 -0.46 7.50 -16.79
C GLY A 91 0.36 6.26 -17.16
N SER A 92 1.37 5.84 -16.43
CA SER A 92 2.13 4.60 -16.73
C SER A 92 2.52 3.81 -15.49
N LEU A 93 2.40 2.50 -15.57
CA LEU A 93 2.80 1.56 -14.51
C LEU A 93 4.22 1.83 -13.99
N GLY A 94 5.17 2.10 -14.90
CA GLY A 94 6.55 2.42 -14.54
C GLY A 94 6.69 3.75 -13.78
N GLY A 95 5.86 4.74 -14.10
CA GLY A 95 5.85 6.04 -13.41
C GLY A 95 5.33 5.93 -11.99
N VAL A 96 4.28 5.12 -11.76
CA VAL A 96 3.72 4.83 -10.43
C VAL A 96 4.73 4.11 -9.56
N ALA A 97 5.32 3.03 -10.06
CA ALA A 97 6.31 2.25 -9.33
C ALA A 97 7.49 3.10 -8.86
N ARG A 98 7.99 3.98 -9.73
CA ARG A 98 9.09 4.90 -9.38
C ARG A 98 8.67 5.88 -8.29
N LYS A 99 7.53 6.56 -8.44
CA LYS A 99 7.03 7.52 -7.46
C LYS A 99 6.78 6.87 -6.10
N THR A 100 6.26 5.64 -6.09
CA THR A 100 6.03 4.88 -4.87
C THR A 100 7.35 4.55 -4.16
N ARG A 101 8.36 4.06 -4.89
CA ARG A 101 9.69 3.82 -4.32
C ARG A 101 10.33 5.08 -3.75
N GLU A 102 10.22 6.21 -4.44
CA GLU A 102 10.69 7.51 -3.94
C GLU A 102 9.95 7.92 -2.66
N THR A 103 8.64 7.68 -2.60
CA THR A 103 7.85 7.97 -1.39
C THR A 103 8.24 7.05 -0.23
N ILE A 104 8.53 5.77 -0.48
CA ILE A 104 9.06 4.85 0.53
C ILE A 104 10.36 5.41 1.12
N VAL A 105 11.31 5.82 0.28
CA VAL A 105 12.59 6.42 0.72
C VAL A 105 12.35 7.63 1.61
N LEU A 106 11.41 8.52 1.25
CA LEU A 106 11.07 9.70 2.06
C LEU A 106 10.45 9.30 3.40
N CYS A 107 9.53 8.33 3.43
CA CYS A 107 8.92 7.83 4.65
C CYS A 107 9.97 7.23 5.60
N GLU A 108 10.86 6.40 5.07
CA GLU A 108 11.94 5.79 5.86
C GLU A 108 12.91 6.83 6.41
N ALA A 109 13.31 7.82 5.60
CA ALA A 109 14.13 8.93 6.04
C ALA A 109 13.43 9.80 7.11
N ALA A 110 12.11 9.88 7.10
CA ALA A 110 11.29 10.54 8.13
C ALA A 110 11.08 9.68 9.39
N GLY A 111 11.66 8.48 9.44
CA GLY A 111 11.65 7.59 10.61
C GLY A 111 10.44 6.66 10.70
N PHE A 112 9.70 6.45 9.59
CA PHE A 112 8.69 5.40 9.54
C PHE A 112 9.40 4.04 9.44
N ASP A 113 9.08 3.15 10.36
CA ASP A 113 9.70 1.83 10.47
C ASP A 113 8.88 0.71 9.82
N THR A 114 7.65 1.01 9.44
CA THR A 114 6.75 0.11 8.74
C THR A 114 6.06 0.85 7.60
N VAL A 115 6.02 0.22 6.42
CA VAL A 115 5.38 0.80 5.23
C VAL A 115 4.43 -0.23 4.62
N PHE A 116 3.14 0.11 4.55
CA PHE A 116 2.15 -0.65 3.79
C PHE A 116 1.99 -0.05 2.40
N VAL A 117 1.97 -0.88 1.38
CA VAL A 117 1.68 -0.50 -0.01
C VAL A 117 0.44 -1.24 -0.46
N GLU A 118 -0.70 -0.54 -0.46
CA GLU A 118 -1.99 -1.11 -0.87
C GLU A 118 -2.21 -0.97 -2.37
N THR A 119 -2.69 -2.04 -3.01
CA THR A 119 -3.19 -2.05 -4.40
C THR A 119 -4.69 -2.22 -4.45
N VAL A 120 -5.30 -1.87 -5.58
CA VAL A 120 -6.76 -2.04 -5.78
C VAL A 120 -7.19 -3.46 -6.19
N GLY A 121 -6.24 -4.38 -6.39
CA GLY A 121 -6.54 -5.79 -6.66
C GLY A 121 -7.00 -6.10 -8.09
N VAL A 122 -6.67 -5.26 -9.08
CA VAL A 122 -7.07 -5.42 -10.49
C VAL A 122 -5.97 -5.99 -11.40
N GLY A 123 -4.81 -6.36 -10.84
CA GLY A 123 -3.75 -7.08 -11.53
C GLY A 123 -2.80 -6.23 -12.38
N GLN A 124 -2.83 -4.90 -12.27
CA GLN A 124 -1.93 -4.03 -13.04
C GLN A 124 -0.75 -3.49 -12.25
N SER A 125 -0.89 -3.29 -10.93
CA SER A 125 0.14 -2.71 -10.05
C SER A 125 0.81 -3.75 -9.14
N GLU A 126 0.27 -4.95 -9.04
CA GLU A 126 0.69 -5.99 -8.09
C GLU A 126 2.13 -6.43 -8.30
N THR A 127 2.54 -6.71 -9.54
CA THR A 127 3.93 -7.07 -9.85
C THR A 127 4.91 -5.96 -9.49
N ALA A 128 4.54 -4.71 -9.76
CA ALA A 128 5.38 -3.57 -9.41
C ALA A 128 5.50 -3.41 -7.89
N VAL A 129 4.40 -3.61 -7.13
CA VAL A 129 4.40 -3.56 -5.66
C VAL A 129 5.21 -4.71 -5.08
N HIS A 130 5.01 -5.94 -5.56
CA HIS A 130 5.79 -7.11 -5.15
C HIS A 130 7.30 -6.86 -5.22
N SER A 131 7.78 -6.17 -6.27
CA SER A 131 9.21 -5.88 -6.46
C SER A 131 9.78 -4.82 -5.50
N MET A 132 8.98 -4.18 -4.65
CA MET A 132 9.43 -3.10 -3.76
C MET A 132 9.10 -3.35 -2.29
N VAL A 133 8.55 -4.52 -1.93
CA VAL A 133 8.17 -4.90 -0.58
C VAL A 133 8.91 -6.16 -0.12
N ASP A 134 8.95 -6.36 1.19
CA ASP A 134 9.59 -7.53 1.82
C ASP A 134 8.61 -8.69 1.98
N PHE A 135 7.31 -8.41 2.06
CA PHE A 135 6.24 -9.39 2.20
C PHE A 135 5.02 -8.95 1.39
N PHE A 136 4.41 -9.86 0.64
CA PHE A 136 3.24 -9.58 -0.19
C PHE A 136 2.02 -10.35 0.31
N LEU A 137 1.05 -9.63 0.85
CA LEU A 137 -0.14 -10.17 1.50
C LEU A 137 -1.35 -10.08 0.58
N LEU A 138 -2.02 -11.21 0.36
CA LEU A 138 -3.28 -11.29 -0.37
C LEU A 138 -4.44 -11.43 0.63
N ILE A 139 -5.41 -10.52 0.57
CA ILE A 139 -6.65 -10.60 1.35
C ILE A 139 -7.78 -11.08 0.43
N GLN A 140 -8.42 -12.18 0.81
CA GLN A 140 -9.52 -12.81 0.09
C GLN A 140 -10.78 -12.89 0.94
N LEU A 141 -11.92 -13.09 0.27
CA LEU A 141 -13.22 -13.38 0.91
C LEU A 141 -13.41 -14.89 1.02
N ALA A 142 -14.04 -15.34 2.09
CA ALA A 142 -14.52 -16.71 2.18
C ALA A 142 -15.61 -16.98 1.13
N GLY A 143 -15.64 -18.18 0.58
CA GLY A 143 -16.72 -18.64 -0.31
C GLY A 143 -16.70 -18.10 -1.75
N THR A 144 -15.68 -17.36 -2.16
CA THR A 144 -15.57 -16.77 -3.51
C THR A 144 -14.90 -17.72 -4.52
N GLY A 145 -15.27 -19.00 -4.53
CA GLY A 145 -14.65 -20.02 -5.40
C GLY A 145 -14.65 -19.67 -6.88
N ASP A 146 -15.72 -19.03 -7.40
CA ASP A 146 -15.81 -18.62 -8.80
C ASP A 146 -15.16 -17.26 -9.06
N GLU A 147 -15.14 -16.35 -8.08
CA GLU A 147 -14.41 -15.06 -8.19
C GLU A 147 -12.89 -15.23 -8.07
N LEU A 148 -12.43 -16.33 -7.51
CA LEU A 148 -11.01 -16.72 -7.52
C LEU A 148 -10.49 -16.90 -8.96
N GLN A 149 -11.33 -17.22 -9.93
CA GLN A 149 -10.96 -17.24 -11.35
C GLN A 149 -10.72 -15.83 -11.90
N GLY A 150 -11.29 -14.78 -11.30
CA GLY A 150 -11.04 -13.38 -11.63
C GLY A 150 -9.73 -12.82 -11.04
N ILE A 151 -9.23 -13.39 -9.95
CA ILE A 151 -7.88 -13.08 -9.46
C ILE A 151 -6.90 -13.83 -10.35
N LYS A 152 -6.18 -13.08 -11.15
CA LYS A 152 -5.17 -13.67 -12.04
C LYS A 152 -4.29 -14.61 -11.24
N ARG A 153 -4.20 -15.86 -11.69
CA ARG A 153 -3.41 -16.93 -11.04
C ARG A 153 -2.03 -16.46 -10.59
N GLY A 154 -1.41 -15.55 -11.34
CA GLY A 154 -0.13 -14.97 -11.00
C GLY A 154 -0.10 -14.12 -9.72
N ILE A 155 -1.22 -13.55 -9.26
CA ILE A 155 -1.26 -12.80 -7.99
C ILE A 155 -1.20 -13.77 -6.81
N MET A 156 -1.88 -14.91 -6.89
CA MET A 156 -1.83 -15.94 -5.85
C MET A 156 -0.42 -16.55 -5.74
N GLU A 157 0.25 -16.75 -6.87
CA GLU A 157 1.62 -17.29 -6.93
C GLU A 157 2.66 -16.31 -6.37
N MET A 158 2.40 -15.00 -6.44
CA MET A 158 3.28 -13.97 -5.88
C MET A 158 3.06 -13.73 -4.38
N ALA A 159 1.95 -14.17 -3.80
CA ALA A 159 1.62 -13.91 -2.41
C ALA A 159 2.48 -14.74 -1.47
N ASP A 160 3.16 -14.07 -0.52
CA ASP A 160 3.90 -14.72 0.57
C ASP A 160 2.96 -15.20 1.68
N GLY A 161 1.77 -14.61 1.77
CA GLY A 161 0.73 -14.98 2.71
C GLY A 161 -0.68 -14.64 2.21
N ILE A 162 -1.67 -15.41 2.66
CA ILE A 162 -3.08 -15.23 2.31
C ILE A 162 -3.89 -15.12 3.58
N ILE A 163 -4.73 -14.08 3.66
CA ILE A 163 -5.75 -13.93 4.70
C ILE A 163 -7.13 -14.16 4.07
N ILE A 164 -7.90 -15.07 4.67
CA ILE A 164 -9.32 -15.25 4.33
C ILE A 164 -10.13 -14.41 5.31
N ASN A 165 -10.78 -13.38 4.81
CA ASN A 165 -11.59 -12.45 5.59
C ASN A 165 -13.07 -12.81 5.45
N LYS A 166 -13.88 -12.41 6.45
CA LYS A 166 -15.34 -12.72 6.50
C LYS A 166 -15.59 -14.24 6.38
N ALA A 167 -14.88 -15.01 7.21
CA ALA A 167 -14.94 -16.48 7.23
C ALA A 167 -15.97 -17.05 8.23
N ASP A 168 -16.76 -16.18 8.86
CA ASP A 168 -17.83 -16.44 9.82
C ASP A 168 -19.20 -16.70 9.20
#